data_0b99d9c6752764ff1e803c28d0fa3683
#
_entry.id   0b99d9c6752764ff1e803c28d0fa3683
#
_cell.length_a   1.000
_cell.length_b   1.000
_cell.length_c   1.000
_cell.angle_alpha   90.00
_cell.angle_beta   90.00
_cell.angle_gamma   90.00
#
_symmetry.space_group_name_H-M   'P 1'
#
loop_
_entity.id
_entity.type
_entity.pdbx_description
1 polymer ?
#
loop_
_entity_poly.entity_id
_entity_poly.type
_entity_poly.pdbx_seq_one_letter_code
_entity_poly.pdbx_strand_id
1 'polypeptide(L)'
;RLKRHAGLFGCDKEFYASTDECIARIDRRAVAGRAILLKGARDFRFEKLAHALARRSHTTVLEVDLDAMTHNLNFFRSKLSFGTKLVAMVKAGSYGAGDFEVAQLLQHQGVDYLAVAFADEGVLLRERGISMPVVVLNADADSFDQMIANRLEPEIYSLHSLGAFAG
;
A
#
# COMPACT_ATOMS: atom_id res chain seq x y z
N ARG A 1 -10.75 27.53 -23.43
CA ARG A 1 -12.12 27.55 -24.00
C ARG A 1 -13.13 28.20 -23.04
N LEU A 2 -13.10 27.93 -21.72
CA LEU A 2 -14.06 28.49 -20.74
C LEU A 2 -14.00 29.99 -20.61
N LYS A 3 -12.84 30.65 -20.74
CA LYS A 3 -12.72 32.12 -20.71
C LYS A 3 -13.61 32.84 -21.76
N ARG A 4 -13.85 32.22 -22.93
CA ARG A 4 -14.67 32.81 -24.01
C ARG A 4 -16.16 32.87 -23.66
N HIS A 5 -16.63 32.11 -22.69
CA HIS A 5 -18.03 32.02 -22.28
C HIS A 5 -18.27 32.59 -20.87
N ALA A 6 -17.29 33.27 -20.30
CA ALA A 6 -17.35 33.79 -18.93
C ALA A 6 -18.55 34.75 -18.70
N GLY A 7 -18.98 35.49 -19.72
CA GLY A 7 -20.11 36.39 -19.61
C GLY A 7 -21.50 35.73 -19.48
N LEU A 8 -21.59 34.41 -19.73
CA LEU A 8 -22.88 33.69 -19.67
C LEU A 8 -23.31 33.31 -18.23
N PHE A 9 -22.41 33.48 -17.25
CA PHE A 9 -22.69 33.10 -15.88
C PHE A 9 -22.70 34.31 -14.96
N GLY A 10 -23.75 34.52 -14.21
CA GLY A 10 -23.96 35.65 -13.28
C GLY A 10 -23.28 35.50 -11.91
N CYS A 11 -22.16 34.81 -11.82
CA CYS A 11 -21.43 34.58 -10.57
C CYS A 11 -19.96 35.07 -10.65
N ASP A 12 -19.32 35.29 -9.52
CA ASP A 12 -17.88 35.59 -9.45
C ASP A 12 -17.08 34.44 -10.00
N LYS A 13 -16.02 34.76 -10.74
CA LYS A 13 -15.23 33.78 -11.46
C LYS A 13 -13.75 34.08 -11.36
N GLU A 14 -12.97 33.03 -11.11
CA GLU A 14 -11.53 33.06 -11.22
C GLU A 14 -11.05 32.00 -12.22
N PHE A 15 -9.98 32.29 -12.93
CA PHE A 15 -9.41 31.40 -13.94
C PHE A 15 -7.95 31.15 -13.63
N TYR A 16 -7.62 29.86 -13.58
CA TYR A 16 -6.25 29.37 -13.33
C TYR A 16 -5.78 28.57 -14.54
N ALA A 17 -4.50 28.61 -14.84
CA ALA A 17 -3.92 27.86 -15.95
C ALA A 17 -3.74 26.37 -15.58
N SER A 18 -3.61 26.07 -14.30
CA SER A 18 -3.44 24.70 -13.78
C SER A 18 -4.10 24.53 -12.41
N THR A 19 -4.28 23.28 -12.00
CA THR A 19 -4.73 22.93 -10.64
C THR A 19 -3.72 23.36 -9.58
N ASP A 20 -2.43 23.28 -9.88
CA ASP A 20 -1.38 23.71 -8.94
C ASP A 20 -1.39 25.23 -8.74
N GLU A 21 -1.64 26.01 -9.79
CA GLU A 21 -1.85 27.46 -9.67
C GLU A 21 -3.11 27.78 -8.84
N CYS A 22 -4.19 27.04 -9.06
CA CYS A 22 -5.41 27.20 -8.26
C CYS A 22 -5.13 26.93 -6.78
N ILE A 23 -4.43 25.86 -6.44
CA ILE A 23 -4.06 25.51 -5.06
C ILE A 23 -3.21 26.60 -4.40
N ALA A 24 -2.28 27.19 -5.15
CA ALA A 24 -1.39 28.24 -4.64
C ALA A 24 -2.11 29.57 -4.37
N ARG A 25 -3.18 29.88 -5.10
CA ARG A 25 -3.85 31.19 -5.08
C ARG A 25 -5.21 31.20 -4.40
N ILE A 26 -5.85 30.04 -4.21
CA ILE A 26 -7.18 29.97 -3.61
C ILE A 26 -7.16 30.44 -2.14
N ASP A 27 -8.04 31.35 -1.81
CA ASP A 27 -8.23 31.73 -0.40
C ASP A 27 -9.05 30.64 0.34
N ARG A 28 -8.36 29.82 1.10
CA ARG A 28 -8.97 28.75 1.90
C ARG A 28 -9.93 29.26 2.96
N ARG A 29 -9.78 30.52 3.44
CA ARG A 29 -10.68 31.11 4.43
C ARG A 29 -12.01 31.47 3.79
N ALA A 30 -11.99 31.95 2.56
CA ALA A 30 -13.20 32.31 1.81
C ALA A 30 -14.10 31.11 1.49
N VAL A 31 -13.53 29.90 1.42
CA VAL A 31 -14.26 28.66 1.14
C VAL A 31 -14.50 27.79 2.39
N ALA A 32 -14.04 28.22 3.55
CA ALA A 32 -14.21 27.47 4.80
C ALA A 32 -15.68 27.33 5.18
N GLY A 33 -16.11 26.13 5.55
CA GLY A 33 -17.49 25.84 5.95
C GLY A 33 -18.50 25.78 4.79
N ARG A 34 -18.04 25.81 3.53
CA ARG A 34 -18.88 25.71 2.34
C ARG A 34 -18.80 24.33 1.71
N ALA A 35 -19.87 23.90 1.03
CA ALA A 35 -19.83 22.76 0.15
C ALA A 35 -19.19 23.15 -1.18
N ILE A 36 -18.18 22.39 -1.62
CA ILE A 36 -17.42 22.66 -2.84
C ILE A 36 -17.63 21.50 -3.80
N LEU A 37 -18.16 21.79 -5.00
CA LEU A 37 -18.27 20.82 -6.07
C LEU A 37 -17.03 20.90 -6.96
N LEU A 38 -16.25 19.82 -7.03
CA LEU A 38 -15.13 19.68 -7.96
C LEU A 38 -15.57 18.81 -9.14
N LYS A 39 -15.60 19.39 -10.34
CA LYS A 39 -16.01 18.71 -11.57
C LYS A 39 -15.08 19.05 -12.72
N GLY A 40 -14.46 18.02 -13.34
CA GLY A 40 -13.57 18.18 -14.48
C GLY A 40 -13.07 16.85 -15.03
N ALA A 41 -12.31 16.92 -16.13
CA ALA A 41 -11.62 15.75 -16.69
C ALA A 41 -10.47 15.28 -15.77
N ARG A 42 -10.07 14.01 -15.91
CA ARG A 42 -8.99 13.39 -15.12
C ARG A 42 -7.65 14.14 -15.22
N ASP A 43 -7.38 14.75 -16.37
CA ASP A 43 -6.15 15.51 -16.61
C ASP A 43 -5.96 16.70 -15.66
N PHE A 44 -7.05 17.22 -15.09
CA PHE A 44 -6.99 18.31 -14.10
C PHE A 44 -6.57 17.86 -12.71
N ARG A 45 -6.55 16.56 -12.44
CA ARG A 45 -6.14 15.98 -11.13
C ARG A 45 -6.80 16.70 -9.94
N PHE A 46 -8.11 16.86 -9.97
CA PHE A 46 -8.86 17.57 -8.93
C PHE A 46 -8.81 16.90 -7.55
N GLU A 47 -8.37 15.66 -7.47
CA GLU A 47 -8.01 15.00 -6.21
C GLU A 47 -6.94 15.79 -5.43
N LYS A 48 -5.98 16.44 -6.11
CA LYS A 48 -5.00 17.32 -5.45
C LYS A 48 -5.67 18.53 -4.81
N LEU A 49 -6.63 19.13 -5.53
CA LEU A 49 -7.39 20.29 -5.04
C LEU A 49 -8.30 19.87 -3.88
N ALA A 50 -9.00 18.73 -3.98
CA ALA A 50 -9.80 18.18 -2.90
C ALA A 50 -8.96 17.99 -1.64
N HIS A 51 -7.79 17.38 -1.76
CA HIS A 51 -6.85 17.17 -0.64
C HIS A 51 -6.37 18.51 -0.05
N ALA A 52 -6.08 19.49 -0.89
CA ALA A 52 -5.63 20.82 -0.44
C ALA A 52 -6.72 21.60 0.29
N LEU A 53 -8.00 21.43 -0.08
CA LEU A 53 -9.15 22.11 0.51
C LEU A 53 -9.77 21.36 1.68
N ALA A 54 -9.53 20.05 1.80
CA ALA A 54 -10.05 19.25 2.90
C ALA A 54 -9.61 19.83 4.24
N ARG A 55 -10.59 20.09 5.11
CA ARG A 55 -10.30 20.49 6.49
C ARG A 55 -9.77 19.28 7.24
N ARG A 56 -8.50 19.27 7.57
CA ARG A 56 -7.93 18.27 8.49
C ARG A 56 -8.43 18.58 9.90
N SER A 57 -9.57 18.01 10.26
CA SER A 57 -10.11 18.15 11.62
C SER A 57 -9.42 17.21 12.61
N HIS A 58 -8.92 16.08 12.10
CA HIS A 58 -8.15 15.11 12.87
C HIS A 58 -7.06 14.52 11.97
N THR A 59 -5.86 14.42 12.48
CA THR A 59 -4.79 13.61 11.89
C THR A 59 -4.71 12.36 12.72
N THR A 60 -5.29 11.26 12.22
CA THR A 60 -5.03 9.95 12.79
C THR A 60 -3.66 9.51 12.26
N VAL A 61 -2.73 9.29 13.16
CA VAL A 61 -1.39 8.78 12.83
C VAL A 61 -1.29 7.37 13.39
N LEU A 62 -0.90 6.42 12.56
CA LEU A 62 -0.45 5.11 12.99
C LEU A 62 1.09 5.20 13.13
N GLU A 63 1.57 5.08 14.35
CA GLU A 63 3.00 4.99 14.62
C GLU A 63 3.37 3.52 14.80
N VAL A 64 4.36 3.05 14.02
CA VAL A 64 4.87 1.69 14.11
C VAL A 64 6.28 1.75 14.65
N ASP A 65 6.47 1.20 15.85
CA ASP A 65 7.76 1.12 16.53
C ASP A 65 8.46 -0.19 16.13
N LEU A 66 9.46 -0.08 15.26
CA LEU A 66 10.23 -1.22 14.76
C LEU A 66 11.15 -1.83 15.83
N ASP A 67 11.58 -1.06 16.83
CA ASP A 67 12.38 -1.59 17.94
C ASP A 67 11.49 -2.43 18.87
N ALA A 68 10.27 -1.99 19.13
CA ALA A 68 9.29 -2.78 19.87
C ALA A 68 8.92 -4.07 19.13
N MET A 69 8.80 -4.04 17.79
CA MET A 69 8.60 -5.25 16.97
C MET A 69 9.78 -6.21 17.09
N THR A 70 11.01 -5.70 17.04
CA THR A 70 12.24 -6.49 17.23
C THR A 70 12.28 -7.12 18.62
N HIS A 71 11.92 -6.38 19.66
CA HIS A 71 11.82 -6.88 21.02
C HIS A 71 10.82 -8.04 21.10
N ASN A 72 9.62 -7.88 20.54
CA ASN A 72 8.59 -8.91 20.52
C ASN A 72 9.05 -10.16 19.75
N LEU A 73 9.69 -9.99 18.60
CA LEU A 73 10.25 -11.10 17.82
C LEU A 73 11.25 -11.90 18.66
N ASN A 74 12.18 -11.22 19.33
CA ASN A 74 13.19 -11.86 20.19
C ASN A 74 12.56 -12.55 21.40
N PHE A 75 11.50 -11.98 21.98
CA PHE A 75 10.74 -12.63 23.03
C PHE A 75 10.12 -13.95 22.56
N PHE A 76 9.47 -13.97 21.40
CA PHE A 76 8.90 -15.23 20.84
C PHE A 76 10.02 -16.23 20.52
N ARG A 77 11.13 -15.78 19.91
CA ARG A 77 12.28 -16.64 19.64
C ARG A 77 12.81 -17.33 20.90
N SER A 78 12.87 -16.61 22.01
CA SER A 78 13.35 -17.17 23.29
C SER A 78 12.48 -18.29 23.84
N LYS A 79 11.26 -18.47 23.33
CA LYS A 79 10.33 -19.55 23.72
C LYS A 79 10.38 -20.76 22.79
N LEU A 80 11.09 -20.65 21.67
CA LEU A 80 11.16 -21.73 20.68
C LEU A 80 12.29 -22.69 21.03
N SER A 81 12.07 -23.97 20.72
CA SER A 81 13.10 -24.99 20.82
C SER A 81 14.16 -24.80 19.75
N PHE A 82 15.38 -25.27 20.01
CA PHE A 82 16.45 -25.24 19.02
C PHE A 82 16.04 -25.92 17.71
N GLY A 83 16.31 -25.26 16.58
CA GLY A 83 15.98 -25.74 15.25
C GLY A 83 14.55 -25.43 14.78
N THR A 84 13.69 -24.82 15.63
CA THR A 84 12.36 -24.36 15.20
C THR A 84 12.50 -23.18 14.26
N LYS A 85 11.91 -23.29 13.07
CA LYS A 85 11.84 -22.19 12.10
C LYS A 85 10.67 -21.28 12.39
N LEU A 86 10.87 -19.98 12.09
CA LEU A 86 9.89 -18.95 12.33
C LEU A 86 9.38 -18.38 11.00
N VAL A 87 8.08 -18.44 10.81
CA VAL A 87 7.38 -17.84 9.67
C VAL A 87 6.66 -16.58 10.15
N ALA A 88 6.93 -15.44 9.55
CA ALA A 88 6.26 -14.19 9.89
C ALA A 88 5.26 -13.80 8.81
N MET A 89 4.01 -13.53 9.23
CA MET A 89 2.93 -13.12 8.34
C MET A 89 3.00 -11.61 8.07
N VAL A 90 3.10 -11.23 6.78
CA VAL A 90 3.19 -9.83 6.33
C VAL A 90 2.13 -9.46 5.30
N LYS A 91 1.07 -10.25 5.19
CA LYS A 91 -0.06 -9.97 4.28
C LYS A 91 -0.73 -8.62 4.58
N ALA A 92 -1.46 -8.09 3.60
CA ALA A 92 -2.18 -6.81 3.70
C ALA A 92 -1.30 -5.67 4.24
N GLY A 93 -0.09 -5.54 3.68
CA GLY A 93 0.87 -4.53 4.11
C GLY A 93 1.27 -4.66 5.58
N SER A 94 1.58 -5.88 6.03
CA SER A 94 1.85 -6.19 7.44
C SER A 94 0.71 -5.71 8.35
N TYR A 95 -0.54 -6.00 7.92
CA TYR A 95 -1.76 -5.56 8.59
C TYR A 95 -1.88 -4.02 8.70
N GLY A 96 -1.37 -3.31 7.71
CA GLY A 96 -1.36 -1.84 7.67
C GLY A 96 -0.18 -1.19 8.40
N ALA A 97 0.74 -1.97 8.94
CA ALA A 97 1.95 -1.45 9.61
C ALA A 97 3.05 -1.00 8.62
N GLY A 98 2.90 -1.27 7.34
CA GLY A 98 3.85 -0.95 6.28
C GLY A 98 4.26 -2.19 5.49
N ASP A 99 4.28 -2.08 4.15
CA ASP A 99 4.52 -3.23 3.28
C ASP A 99 5.97 -3.69 3.31
N PHE A 100 6.88 -2.74 3.24
CA PHE A 100 8.30 -3.02 3.02
C PHE A 100 9.13 -2.92 4.30
N GLU A 101 8.89 -1.91 5.12
CA GLU A 101 9.69 -1.63 6.31
C GLU A 101 9.67 -2.81 7.30
N VAL A 102 8.49 -3.40 7.50
CA VAL A 102 8.32 -4.57 8.38
C VAL A 102 8.98 -5.80 7.77
N ALA A 103 8.78 -6.06 6.46
CA ALA A 103 9.42 -7.19 5.79
C ALA A 103 10.95 -7.08 5.78
N GLN A 104 11.47 -5.87 5.55
CA GLN A 104 12.91 -5.58 5.60
C GLN A 104 13.48 -5.80 7.01
N LEU A 105 12.77 -5.32 8.05
CA LEU A 105 13.14 -5.57 9.42
C LEU A 105 13.24 -7.08 9.70
N LEU A 106 12.21 -7.84 9.34
CA LEU A 106 12.14 -9.29 9.57
C LEU A 106 13.26 -10.04 8.82
N GLN A 107 13.56 -9.63 7.59
CA GLN A 107 14.70 -10.15 6.82
C GLN A 107 16.02 -9.84 7.52
N HIS A 108 16.22 -8.61 7.99
CA HIS A 108 17.43 -8.21 8.71
C HIS A 108 17.58 -8.96 10.04
N GLN A 109 16.48 -9.19 10.73
CA GLN A 109 16.43 -9.97 11.96
C GLN A 109 16.58 -11.48 11.73
N GLY A 110 16.72 -11.95 10.49
CA GLY A 110 16.94 -13.36 10.15
C GLY A 110 15.76 -14.26 10.50
N VAL A 111 14.53 -13.82 10.23
CA VAL A 111 13.35 -14.70 10.22
C VAL A 111 13.50 -15.69 9.08
N ASP A 112 13.08 -16.95 9.26
CA ASP A 112 13.30 -17.99 8.24
C ASP A 112 12.42 -17.81 7.00
N TYR A 113 11.17 -17.40 7.19
CA TYR A 113 10.18 -17.22 6.12
C TYR A 113 9.30 -16.01 6.36
N LEU A 114 8.90 -15.35 5.28
CA LEU A 114 7.72 -14.50 5.27
C LEU A 114 6.52 -15.27 4.69
N ALA A 115 5.31 -14.90 5.09
CA ALA A 115 4.10 -15.43 4.49
C ALA A 115 3.19 -14.27 4.07
N VAL A 116 2.61 -14.38 2.87
CA VAL A 116 1.66 -13.45 2.27
C VAL A 116 0.37 -14.17 1.91
N ALA A 117 -0.71 -13.42 1.65
CA ALA A 117 -1.97 -14.04 1.26
C ALA A 117 -1.98 -14.44 -0.22
N PHE A 118 -1.51 -13.58 -1.11
CA PHE A 118 -1.57 -13.73 -2.56
C PHE A 118 -0.22 -13.52 -3.22
N ALA A 119 -0.08 -14.01 -4.47
CA ALA A 119 1.18 -13.94 -5.22
C ALA A 119 1.64 -12.52 -5.53
N ASP A 120 0.72 -11.59 -5.81
CA ASP A 120 1.02 -10.18 -6.08
C ASP A 120 1.69 -9.47 -4.89
N GLU A 121 1.30 -9.79 -3.66
CA GLU A 121 1.98 -9.29 -2.47
C GLU A 121 3.43 -9.79 -2.41
N GLY A 122 3.66 -11.06 -2.70
CA GLY A 122 5.00 -11.66 -2.76
C GLY A 122 5.88 -11.04 -3.85
N VAL A 123 5.31 -10.80 -5.04
CA VAL A 123 6.00 -10.12 -6.15
C VAL A 123 6.41 -8.71 -5.74
N LEU A 124 5.51 -7.95 -5.11
CA LEU A 124 5.81 -6.60 -4.62
C LEU A 124 6.99 -6.60 -3.62
N LEU A 125 7.06 -7.60 -2.74
CA LEU A 125 8.20 -7.76 -1.84
C LEU A 125 9.51 -8.02 -2.60
N ARG A 126 9.48 -8.85 -3.65
CA ARG A 126 10.65 -9.10 -4.51
C ARG A 126 11.12 -7.86 -5.25
N GLU A 127 10.21 -7.10 -5.84
CA GLU A 127 10.50 -5.83 -6.53
C GLU A 127 11.19 -4.82 -5.60
N ARG A 128 10.86 -4.86 -4.33
CA ARG A 128 11.47 -4.00 -3.29
C ARG A 128 12.74 -4.57 -2.65
N GLY A 129 13.25 -5.73 -3.12
CA GLY A 129 14.52 -6.27 -2.71
C GLY A 129 14.48 -7.28 -1.54
N ILE A 130 13.31 -7.79 -1.17
CA ILE A 130 13.21 -8.91 -0.22
C ILE A 130 13.66 -10.19 -0.93
N SER A 131 14.71 -10.82 -0.42
CA SER A 131 15.33 -12.01 -1.01
C SER A 131 15.09 -13.31 -0.24
N MET A 132 14.68 -13.23 1.03
CA MET A 132 14.38 -14.37 1.86
C MET A 132 13.20 -15.19 1.33
N PRO A 133 12.99 -16.46 1.74
CA PRO A 133 11.85 -17.28 1.35
C PRO A 133 10.50 -16.60 1.66
N VAL A 134 9.57 -16.66 0.71
CA VAL A 134 8.21 -16.11 0.86
C VAL A 134 7.20 -17.18 0.48
N VAL A 135 6.32 -17.53 1.40
CA VAL A 135 5.22 -18.48 1.20
C VAL A 135 3.95 -17.72 0.84
N VAL A 136 3.21 -18.21 -0.16
CA VAL A 136 1.90 -17.70 -0.60
C VAL A 136 0.82 -18.67 -0.13
N LEU A 137 -0.09 -18.18 0.74
CA LEU A 137 -1.12 -19.03 1.35
C LEU A 137 -2.26 -19.37 0.40
N ASN A 138 -2.69 -18.42 -0.44
CA ASN A 138 -3.75 -18.62 -1.42
C ASN A 138 -3.13 -18.69 -2.83
N ALA A 139 -2.35 -19.74 -3.06
CA ALA A 139 -1.76 -20.00 -4.37
C ALA A 139 -2.82 -20.66 -5.28
N ASP A 140 -3.18 -19.97 -6.37
CA ASP A 140 -4.05 -20.50 -7.40
C ASP A 140 -3.27 -20.77 -8.71
N ALA A 141 -3.84 -21.58 -9.59
CA ALA A 141 -3.18 -22.03 -10.81
C ALA A 141 -2.78 -20.86 -11.73
N ASP A 142 -3.58 -19.79 -11.75
CA ASP A 142 -3.33 -18.63 -12.62
C ASP A 142 -2.13 -17.81 -12.14
N SER A 143 -1.70 -17.99 -10.90
CA SER A 143 -0.56 -17.29 -10.30
C SER A 143 0.75 -18.08 -10.33
N PHE A 144 0.74 -19.37 -10.69
CA PHE A 144 1.91 -20.26 -10.57
C PHE A 144 3.10 -19.79 -11.41
N ASP A 145 2.91 -19.38 -12.65
CA ASP A 145 3.99 -18.86 -13.50
C ASP A 145 4.68 -17.64 -12.86
N GLN A 146 3.87 -16.74 -12.31
CA GLN A 146 4.36 -15.55 -11.63
C GLN A 146 5.11 -15.90 -10.33
N MET A 147 4.63 -16.91 -9.60
CA MET A 147 5.28 -17.37 -8.38
C MET A 147 6.64 -18.01 -8.68
N ILE A 148 6.72 -18.86 -9.72
CA ILE A 148 7.98 -19.49 -10.17
C ILE A 148 8.98 -18.43 -10.59
N ALA A 149 8.56 -17.48 -11.46
CA ALA A 149 9.41 -16.39 -11.95
C ALA A 149 9.99 -15.53 -10.81
N ASN A 150 9.26 -15.38 -9.71
CA ASN A 150 9.64 -14.56 -8.55
C ASN A 150 10.15 -15.39 -7.36
N ARG A 151 10.37 -16.69 -7.52
CA ARG A 151 10.84 -17.59 -6.45
C ARG A 151 9.99 -17.49 -5.20
N LEU A 152 8.66 -17.56 -5.37
CA LEU A 152 7.69 -17.64 -4.29
C LEU A 152 7.31 -19.11 -4.08
N GLU A 153 7.02 -19.49 -2.84
CA GLU A 153 6.68 -20.86 -2.46
C GLU A 153 5.17 -20.97 -2.22
N PRO A 154 4.43 -21.84 -2.96
CA PRO A 154 3.01 -22.01 -2.73
C PRO A 154 2.73 -22.85 -1.48
N GLU A 155 1.71 -22.50 -0.70
CA GLU A 155 1.08 -23.44 0.21
C GLU A 155 0.26 -24.45 -0.59
N ILE A 156 0.65 -25.73 -0.54
CA ILE A 156 -0.04 -26.83 -1.23
C ILE A 156 -0.87 -27.64 -0.24
N TYR A 157 -2.18 -27.56 -0.36
CA TYR A 157 -3.13 -28.22 0.53
C TYR A 157 -3.93 -29.37 -0.12
N SER A 158 -3.69 -29.67 -1.41
CA SER A 158 -4.36 -30.75 -2.12
C SER A 158 -3.47 -31.39 -3.18
N LEU A 159 -3.76 -32.67 -3.51
CA LEU A 159 -3.08 -33.34 -4.61
C LEU A 159 -3.39 -32.70 -5.97
N HIS A 160 -4.55 -32.08 -6.10
CA HIS A 160 -4.92 -31.33 -7.30
C HIS A 160 -4.01 -30.10 -7.47
N SER A 161 -3.85 -29.30 -6.42
CA SER A 161 -2.94 -28.14 -6.43
C SER A 161 -1.49 -28.56 -6.68
N LEU A 162 -1.07 -29.68 -6.07
CA LEU A 162 0.27 -30.25 -6.29
C LEU A 162 0.49 -30.62 -7.76
N GLY A 163 -0.46 -31.34 -8.36
CA GLY A 163 -0.38 -31.71 -9.77
C GLY A 163 -0.35 -30.51 -10.70
N ALA A 164 -1.15 -29.48 -10.42
CA ALA A 164 -1.19 -28.27 -11.22
C ALA A 164 0.10 -27.42 -11.12
N PHE A 165 0.78 -27.46 -9.96
CA PHE A 165 2.04 -26.73 -9.78
C PHE A 165 3.26 -27.46 -10.33
N ALA A 166 3.21 -28.79 -10.36
CA ALA A 166 4.34 -29.65 -10.81
C ALA A 166 4.35 -29.93 -12.33
N GLY A 167 3.26 -29.65 -13.05
CA GLY A 167 3.11 -29.89 -14.50
C GLY A 167 3.45 -28.70 -15.32
#